data_4d141f3c0b442dfd29b276bc9023d3ec
#
_entry.id   4d141f3c0b442dfd29b276bc9023d3ec
#
_cell.length_a   1.000
_cell.length_b   1.000
_cell.length_c   1.000
_cell.angle_alpha   90.00
_cell.angle_beta   90.00
_cell.angle_gamma   90.00
#
_symmetry.space_group_name_H-M   'P 1'
#
loop_
_entity.id
_entity.type
_entity.pdbx_description
1 polymer ?
#
loop_
_entity_poly.entity_id
_entity_poly.type
_entity_poly.pdbx_seq_one_letter_code
_entity_poly.pdbx_strand_id
1 'polypeptide(L)'
;MKCYAAYAKDIEVRNLGSSGGIYPVIATEYIKKGGIVYASVYDENLKVSFKRVDNIDDLSNTFTSKYMQSDSCCVYEKVENDLKIGNKVLFCGTTCQVNGLYKYLLTCKVPMDSLLLIDIICHGVPSYKVFYTYMKEYSDKKIATLNMRNKELGWDWYNYSWKIQFEDGTGKIEKQSKIPFMKGFASNIFLRPSCYNCNSKKKRYSDITIGDFWGITNTNIKLDNRYGVSCIIVNTKKGEIGIDSIIPLLDIYETDYSDILAYNPSLINSSRRPYNRIMFFNNINKCDSIELLVEKANKSNGYTKIANKLYSKLNLGKISTSDLTKKSGERTMYKIKENCTGCMACNSVCPKKAIAIKCDNEGFCYPIISLEKCINCGLCEKVCPQN
;
A
#
# COMPACT_ATOMS: atom_id res chain seq x y z
N MET A 1 -6.39 -18.52 14.69
CA MET A 1 -6.54 -17.34 13.80
C MET A 1 -8.01 -17.22 13.50
N LYS A 2 -8.65 -16.10 13.87
CA LYS A 2 -10.06 -15.85 13.57
C LYS A 2 -10.17 -15.05 12.28
N CYS A 3 -11.14 -15.37 11.44
CA CYS A 3 -11.40 -14.68 10.18
C CYS A 3 -12.87 -14.29 10.10
N TYR A 4 -13.14 -13.13 9.51
CA TYR A 4 -14.49 -12.61 9.40
C TYR A 4 -14.75 -11.99 8.03
N ALA A 5 -16.01 -12.08 7.60
CA ALA A 5 -16.63 -11.24 6.59
C ALA A 5 -17.42 -10.16 7.32
N ALA A 6 -17.20 -8.88 6.99
CA ALA A 6 -17.87 -7.80 7.72
C ALA A 6 -18.05 -6.52 6.90
N TYR A 7 -19.05 -5.72 7.31
CA TYR A 7 -19.17 -4.32 6.90
C TYR A 7 -19.74 -3.45 8.03
N ALA A 8 -19.53 -2.15 7.94
CA ALA A 8 -20.11 -1.18 8.86
C ALA A 8 -21.63 -1.13 8.72
N LYS A 9 -22.37 -1.19 9.85
CA LYS A 9 -23.84 -1.02 9.88
C LYS A 9 -24.26 0.36 9.39
N ASP A 10 -23.50 1.38 9.76
CA ASP A 10 -23.69 2.72 9.26
C ASP A 10 -23.30 2.81 7.78
N ILE A 11 -24.31 3.09 6.95
CA ILE A 11 -24.15 3.13 5.49
C ILE A 11 -23.24 4.30 5.03
N GLU A 12 -23.25 5.42 5.76
CA GLU A 12 -22.40 6.55 5.43
C GLU A 12 -20.94 6.21 5.68
N VAL A 13 -20.62 5.62 6.83
CA VAL A 13 -19.29 5.13 7.17
C VAL A 13 -18.82 4.06 6.17
N ARG A 14 -19.73 3.14 5.79
CA ARG A 14 -19.45 2.12 4.78
C ARG A 14 -19.13 2.74 3.42
N ASN A 15 -19.81 3.79 3.02
CA ASN A 15 -19.58 4.49 1.75
C ASN A 15 -18.31 5.34 1.74
N LEU A 16 -17.94 5.92 2.86
CA LEU A 16 -16.70 6.68 3.00
C LEU A 16 -15.45 5.80 2.91
N GLY A 17 -15.54 4.53 3.30
CA GLY A 17 -14.42 3.60 3.28
C GLY A 17 -14.32 2.77 2.01
N SER A 18 -13.17 2.15 1.78
CA SER A 18 -13.05 1.04 0.82
C SER A 18 -13.79 -0.19 1.36
N SER A 19 -14.32 -1.02 0.45
CA SER A 19 -14.98 -2.28 0.79
C SER A 19 -16.08 -2.11 1.85
N GLY A 20 -16.10 -2.93 2.89
CA GLY A 20 -17.08 -2.90 3.97
C GLY A 20 -16.93 -1.72 4.96
N GLY A 21 -15.94 -0.83 4.81
CA GLY A 21 -15.77 0.33 5.71
C GLY A 21 -15.15 -0.02 7.07
N ILE A 22 -14.44 -1.15 7.20
CA ILE A 22 -13.88 -1.59 8.49
C ILE A 22 -12.81 -0.64 9.03
N TYR A 23 -11.90 -0.15 8.18
CA TYR A 23 -10.88 0.80 8.62
C TYR A 23 -11.48 2.10 9.19
N PRO A 24 -12.44 2.78 8.52
CA PRO A 24 -13.14 3.93 9.11
C PRO A 24 -13.72 3.65 10.49
N VAL A 25 -14.40 2.50 10.69
CA VAL A 25 -14.97 2.15 12.00
C VAL A 25 -13.88 2.03 13.06
N ILE A 26 -12.83 1.24 12.80
CA ILE A 26 -11.72 1.05 13.76
C ILE A 26 -11.06 2.37 14.10
N ALA A 27 -10.71 3.15 13.08
CA ALA A 27 -9.98 4.41 13.26
C ALA A 27 -10.80 5.46 14.01
N THR A 28 -12.10 5.58 13.71
CA THR A 28 -13.01 6.49 14.41
C THR A 28 -13.14 6.13 15.89
N GLU A 29 -13.36 4.84 16.19
CA GLU A 29 -13.47 4.42 17.60
C GLU A 29 -12.14 4.54 18.35
N TYR A 30 -11.02 4.40 17.64
CA TYR A 30 -9.69 4.58 18.23
C TYR A 30 -9.46 6.04 18.66
N ILE A 31 -9.81 7.01 17.78
CA ILE A 31 -9.76 8.46 18.09
C ILE A 31 -10.73 8.82 19.22
N LYS A 32 -11.98 8.34 19.19
CA LYS A 32 -12.97 8.59 20.26
C LYS A 32 -12.48 8.13 21.64
N LYS A 33 -11.64 7.10 21.69
CA LYS A 33 -11.00 6.59 22.91
C LYS A 33 -9.69 7.30 23.27
N GLY A 34 -9.41 8.46 22.67
CA GLY A 34 -8.21 9.27 22.91
C GLY A 34 -6.93 8.70 22.29
N GLY A 35 -7.05 7.84 21.29
CA GLY A 35 -5.91 7.31 20.55
C GLY A 35 -5.46 8.20 19.40
N ILE A 36 -4.31 7.87 18.83
CA ILE A 36 -3.72 8.56 17.66
C ILE A 36 -3.67 7.58 16.51
N VAL A 37 -4.03 8.04 15.32
CA VAL A 37 -4.02 7.23 14.08
C VAL A 37 -2.93 7.73 13.15
N TYR A 38 -2.10 6.81 12.66
CA TYR A 38 -1.16 7.05 11.56
C TYR A 38 -1.62 6.30 10.32
N ALA A 39 -1.99 7.02 9.28
CA ALA A 39 -2.46 6.45 8.03
C ALA A 39 -2.16 7.34 6.82
N SER A 40 -2.39 6.79 5.64
CA SER A 40 -2.03 7.42 4.37
C SER A 40 -3.02 8.52 3.96
N VAL A 41 -2.50 9.68 3.58
CA VAL A 41 -3.25 10.80 2.99
C VAL A 41 -2.60 11.26 1.68
N TYR A 42 -3.36 11.93 0.81
CA TYR A 42 -2.80 12.73 -0.28
C TYR A 42 -2.35 14.09 0.24
N ASP A 43 -1.25 14.61 -0.32
CA ASP A 43 -0.93 16.03 -0.25
C ASP A 43 -1.55 16.78 -1.46
N GLU A 44 -1.31 18.08 -1.53
CA GLU A 44 -1.77 18.97 -2.61
C GLU A 44 -1.28 18.58 -4.01
N ASN A 45 -0.20 17.81 -4.09
CA ASN A 45 0.39 17.30 -5.32
C ASN A 45 0.03 15.84 -5.61
N LEU A 46 -0.97 15.29 -4.91
CA LEU A 46 -1.39 13.88 -4.96
C LEU A 46 -0.27 12.89 -4.59
N LYS A 47 0.78 13.34 -3.90
CA LYS A 47 1.75 12.45 -3.30
C LYS A 47 1.14 11.85 -2.04
N VAL A 48 1.34 10.55 -1.81
CA VAL A 48 0.81 9.86 -0.64
C VAL A 48 1.86 9.81 0.45
N SER A 49 1.49 10.24 1.65
CA SER A 49 2.34 10.20 2.85
C SER A 49 1.54 9.77 4.08
N PHE A 50 2.22 9.39 5.15
CA PHE A 50 1.56 9.14 6.42
C PHE A 50 1.29 10.46 7.14
N LYS A 51 0.06 10.62 7.64
CA LYS A 51 -0.36 11.72 8.54
C LYS A 51 -0.64 11.16 9.93
N ARG A 52 -0.23 11.90 10.97
CA ARG A 52 -0.67 11.73 12.35
C ARG A 52 -2.03 12.42 12.50
N VAL A 53 -3.02 11.71 12.97
CA VAL A 53 -4.39 12.20 13.17
C VAL A 53 -4.81 11.87 14.60
N ASP A 54 -5.30 12.88 15.32
CA ASP A 54 -5.79 12.78 16.70
C ASP A 54 -7.17 13.40 16.88
N ASN A 55 -7.84 13.75 15.79
CA ASN A 55 -9.19 14.31 15.77
C ASN A 55 -10.04 13.67 14.66
N ILE A 56 -11.37 13.77 14.79
CA ILE A 56 -12.33 13.14 13.86
C ILE A 56 -12.39 13.88 12.52
N ASP A 57 -12.25 15.19 12.52
CA ASP A 57 -12.44 16.02 11.32
C ASP A 57 -11.39 15.69 10.25
N ASP A 58 -10.13 15.49 10.66
CA ASP A 58 -9.02 15.13 9.77
C ASP A 58 -9.03 13.66 9.35
N LEU A 59 -9.75 12.81 10.08
CA LEU A 59 -9.68 11.35 9.90
C LEU A 59 -10.19 10.90 8.53
N SER A 60 -11.21 11.57 7.99
CA SER A 60 -11.80 11.23 6.69
C SER A 60 -10.79 11.25 5.54
N ASN A 61 -9.75 12.09 5.62
CA ASN A 61 -8.67 12.14 4.63
C ASN A 61 -7.85 10.84 4.55
N THR A 62 -7.91 10.02 5.61
CA THR A 62 -7.22 8.72 5.67
C THR A 62 -8.03 7.59 5.05
N PHE A 63 -9.34 7.78 4.85
CA PHE A 63 -10.23 6.75 4.33
C PHE A 63 -9.92 6.47 2.85
N THR A 64 -10.41 5.36 2.35
CA THR A 64 -10.16 4.80 1.02
C THR A 64 -8.71 4.43 0.72
N SER A 65 -8.54 3.44 -0.16
CA SER A 65 -7.22 3.00 -0.60
C SER A 65 -6.65 3.96 -1.65
N LYS A 66 -5.40 4.31 -1.45
CA LYS A 66 -4.60 5.13 -2.38
C LYS A 66 -3.60 4.19 -3.06
N TYR A 67 -3.78 3.93 -4.36
CA TYR A 67 -2.94 3.00 -5.12
C TYR A 67 -1.58 3.61 -5.46
N MET A 68 -0.91 4.16 -4.44
CA MET A 68 0.44 4.70 -4.50
C MET A 68 1.20 4.30 -3.23
N GLN A 69 2.52 4.32 -3.28
CA GLN A 69 3.33 4.06 -2.10
C GLN A 69 3.34 5.27 -1.18
N SER A 70 2.87 5.12 0.06
CA SER A 70 3.00 6.18 1.05
C SER A 70 4.45 6.42 1.41
N ASP A 71 4.86 7.68 1.46
CA ASP A 71 6.14 8.08 1.99
C ASP A 71 6.19 7.82 3.49
N SER A 72 7.15 7.03 3.92
CA SER A 72 7.34 6.63 5.33
C SER A 72 8.50 7.39 5.99
N CYS A 73 9.07 8.40 5.34
CA CYS A 73 10.14 9.19 5.95
C CYS A 73 9.66 9.85 7.24
N CYS A 74 10.46 9.69 8.30
CA CYS A 74 10.24 10.27 9.62
C CYS A 74 8.93 9.88 10.33
N VAL A 75 8.10 8.99 9.77
CA VAL A 75 6.86 8.57 10.43
C VAL A 75 7.13 7.63 11.60
N TYR A 76 8.14 6.79 11.48
CA TYR A 76 8.45 5.80 12.52
C TYR A 76 8.98 6.46 13.79
N GLU A 77 9.79 7.52 13.66
CA GLU A 77 10.24 8.34 14.80
C GLU A 77 9.07 9.07 15.47
N LYS A 78 8.06 9.52 14.70
CA LYS A 78 6.85 10.14 15.25
C LYS A 78 6.02 9.13 16.06
N VAL A 79 5.83 7.92 15.52
CA VAL A 79 5.16 6.80 16.23
C VAL A 79 5.92 6.44 17.51
N GLU A 80 7.25 6.33 17.44
CA GLU A 80 8.10 6.08 18.61
C GLU A 80 7.89 7.14 19.70
N ASN A 81 7.90 8.42 19.33
CA ASN A 81 7.71 9.52 20.27
C ASN A 81 6.34 9.47 20.93
N ASP A 82 5.25 9.24 20.16
CA ASP A 82 3.90 9.12 20.71
C ASP A 82 3.80 7.93 21.71
N LEU A 83 4.41 6.78 21.37
CA LEU A 83 4.44 5.62 22.27
C LEU A 83 5.24 5.89 23.55
N LYS A 84 6.38 6.58 23.46
CA LYS A 84 7.24 6.91 24.63
C LYS A 84 6.56 7.88 25.60
N ILE A 85 5.69 8.75 25.14
CA ILE A 85 4.92 9.64 26.02
C ILE A 85 3.59 9.03 26.48
N GLY A 86 3.36 7.73 26.21
CA GLY A 86 2.23 6.96 26.71
C GLY A 86 0.96 7.02 25.85
N ASN A 87 1.01 7.58 24.65
CA ASN A 87 -0.14 7.61 23.74
C ASN A 87 -0.48 6.19 23.23
N LYS A 88 -1.77 5.95 23.02
CA LYS A 88 -2.25 4.80 22.27
C LYS A 88 -2.15 5.12 20.78
N VAL A 89 -1.50 4.24 20.00
CA VAL A 89 -1.26 4.47 18.57
C VAL A 89 -1.87 3.35 17.73
N LEU A 90 -2.61 3.71 16.68
CA LEU A 90 -3.01 2.84 15.59
C LEU A 90 -2.17 3.21 14.36
N PHE A 91 -1.50 2.24 13.76
CA PHE A 91 -0.79 2.42 12.49
C PHE A 91 -1.40 1.50 11.43
N CYS A 92 -1.87 2.11 10.32
CA CYS A 92 -2.43 1.37 9.18
C CYS A 92 -1.62 1.61 7.91
N GLY A 93 -1.09 0.54 7.32
CA GLY A 93 -0.28 0.62 6.10
C GLY A 93 -0.21 -0.68 5.32
N THR A 94 0.62 -0.73 4.29
CA THR A 94 0.92 -1.99 3.60
C THR A 94 1.77 -2.88 4.49
N THR A 95 1.73 -4.20 4.27
CA THR A 95 2.46 -5.19 5.09
C THR A 95 3.95 -4.85 5.23
N CYS A 96 4.62 -4.38 4.17
CA CYS A 96 6.03 -4.03 4.22
C CYS A 96 6.30 -2.78 5.09
N GLN A 97 5.37 -1.83 5.15
CA GLN A 97 5.47 -0.63 5.98
C GLN A 97 5.22 -0.96 7.45
N VAL A 98 4.18 -1.77 7.73
CA VAL A 98 3.91 -2.30 9.08
C VAL A 98 5.09 -3.11 9.60
N ASN A 99 5.65 -4.00 8.78
CA ASN A 99 6.82 -4.77 9.14
C ASN A 99 8.06 -3.87 9.38
N GLY A 100 8.21 -2.81 8.59
CA GLY A 100 9.26 -1.81 8.78
C GLY A 100 9.15 -1.09 10.11
N LEU A 101 7.95 -0.62 10.46
CA LEU A 101 7.69 0.01 11.75
C LEU A 101 7.95 -0.95 12.91
N TYR A 102 7.41 -2.17 12.83
CA TYR A 102 7.61 -3.19 13.88
C TYR A 102 9.10 -3.46 14.14
N LYS A 103 9.87 -3.71 13.07
CA LYS A 103 11.32 -3.95 13.17
C LYS A 103 12.07 -2.71 13.70
N TYR A 104 11.64 -1.51 13.32
CA TYR A 104 12.19 -0.26 13.84
C TYR A 104 11.98 -0.15 15.36
N LEU A 105 10.75 -0.26 15.83
CA LEU A 105 10.44 -0.16 17.26
C LEU A 105 11.13 -1.25 18.08
N LEU A 106 11.18 -2.49 17.57
CA LEU A 106 11.92 -3.59 18.19
C LEU A 106 13.42 -3.28 18.31
N THR A 107 14.01 -2.70 17.27
CA THR A 107 15.44 -2.33 17.24
C THR A 107 15.73 -1.19 18.20
N CYS A 108 14.83 -0.22 18.32
CA CYS A 108 14.91 0.91 19.27
C CYS A 108 14.46 0.54 20.69
N LYS A 109 14.03 -0.72 20.92
CA LYS A 109 13.55 -1.23 22.23
C LYS A 109 12.36 -0.42 22.78
N VAL A 110 11.45 0.00 21.90
CA VAL A 110 10.22 0.73 22.29
C VAL A 110 9.14 -0.27 22.67
N PRO A 111 8.47 -0.14 23.82
CA PRO A 111 7.30 -0.95 24.18
C PRO A 111 6.16 -0.76 23.15
N MET A 112 5.51 -1.86 22.76
CA MET A 112 4.48 -1.87 21.74
C MET A 112 3.09 -2.28 22.24
N ASP A 113 2.88 -2.29 23.56
CA ASP A 113 1.61 -2.70 24.17
C ASP A 113 0.46 -1.76 23.78
N SER A 114 0.75 -0.47 23.68
CA SER A 114 -0.20 0.58 23.26
C SER A 114 -0.26 0.80 21.75
N LEU A 115 0.36 -0.06 20.92
CA LEU A 115 0.37 0.04 19.47
C LEU A 115 -0.53 -1.02 18.84
N LEU A 116 -1.52 -0.61 18.07
CA LEU A 116 -2.32 -1.49 17.21
C LEU A 116 -1.84 -1.39 15.77
N LEU A 117 -1.42 -2.50 15.19
CA LEU A 117 -0.90 -2.59 13.83
C LEU A 117 -1.94 -3.20 12.88
N ILE A 118 -2.36 -2.44 11.87
CA ILE A 118 -3.25 -2.92 10.82
C ILE A 118 -2.51 -2.93 9.50
N ASP A 119 -2.49 -4.06 8.81
CA ASP A 119 -2.06 -4.10 7.43
C ASP A 119 -3.21 -4.41 6.46
N ILE A 120 -3.03 -3.95 5.21
CA ILE A 120 -3.98 -4.21 4.13
C ILE A 120 -3.47 -5.33 3.23
N ILE A 121 -4.39 -6.12 2.66
CA ILE A 121 -4.05 -7.06 1.57
C ILE A 121 -3.56 -6.24 0.38
N CYS A 122 -2.29 -6.38 0.03
CA CYS A 122 -1.61 -5.53 -0.92
C CYS A 122 -1.26 -6.28 -2.21
N HIS A 123 -1.72 -5.76 -3.35
CA HIS A 123 -1.34 -6.25 -4.67
C HIS A 123 0.12 -5.89 -5.00
N GLY A 124 0.50 -4.64 -4.78
CA GLY A 124 1.79 -4.03 -5.07
C GLY A 124 1.64 -2.52 -5.10
N VAL A 125 2.75 -1.80 -5.30
CA VAL A 125 2.73 -0.35 -5.43
C VAL A 125 3.23 0.07 -6.81
N PRO A 126 2.48 0.94 -7.52
CA PRO A 126 2.86 1.42 -8.85
C PRO A 126 3.91 2.53 -8.76
N SER A 127 4.48 2.86 -9.92
CA SER A 127 5.43 3.94 -10.10
C SER A 127 4.76 5.31 -10.03
N TYR A 128 5.32 6.23 -9.23
CA TYR A 128 4.92 7.66 -9.23
C TYR A 128 5.15 8.34 -10.58
N LYS A 129 6.21 7.98 -11.29
CA LYS A 129 6.45 8.50 -12.63
C LYS A 129 5.31 8.18 -13.58
N VAL A 130 4.81 6.93 -13.56
CA VAL A 130 3.67 6.53 -14.39
C VAL A 130 2.40 7.25 -13.95
N PHE A 131 2.18 7.36 -12.64
CA PHE A 131 1.02 8.06 -12.10
C PHE A 131 1.00 9.53 -12.55
N TYR A 132 2.08 10.27 -12.33
CA TYR A 132 2.13 11.67 -12.72
C TYR A 132 2.10 11.87 -14.24
N THR A 133 2.66 10.93 -15.03
CA THR A 133 2.52 10.99 -16.50
C THR A 133 1.07 10.81 -16.91
N TYR A 134 0.32 9.89 -16.27
CA TYR A 134 -1.11 9.73 -16.50
C TYR A 134 -1.90 10.97 -16.05
N MET A 135 -1.60 11.52 -14.89
CA MET A 135 -2.31 12.70 -14.35
C MET A 135 -2.11 13.97 -15.18
N LYS A 136 -1.11 14.02 -16.09
CA LYS A 136 -0.97 15.12 -17.06
C LYS A 136 -2.16 15.25 -18.02
N GLU A 137 -2.93 14.18 -18.22
CA GLU A 137 -4.18 14.23 -18.99
C GLU A 137 -5.23 15.19 -18.38
N TYR A 138 -5.02 15.60 -17.10
CA TYR A 138 -5.87 16.55 -16.38
C TYR A 138 -5.14 17.86 -16.04
N SER A 139 -4.05 18.17 -16.77
CA SER A 139 -3.17 19.32 -16.45
C SER A 139 -3.82 20.68 -16.59
N ASP A 140 -4.90 20.81 -17.38
CA ASP A 140 -5.65 22.06 -17.60
C ASP A 140 -6.50 22.43 -16.37
N LYS A 141 -6.66 21.53 -15.41
CA LYS A 141 -7.48 21.72 -14.21
C LYS A 141 -6.72 21.28 -12.96
N LYS A 142 -6.80 22.07 -11.91
CA LYS A 142 -6.24 21.68 -10.62
C LYS A 142 -7.17 20.69 -9.90
N ILE A 143 -6.63 19.54 -9.49
CA ILE A 143 -7.38 18.49 -8.81
C ILE A 143 -7.50 18.87 -7.32
N ALA A 144 -8.73 18.98 -6.84
CA ALA A 144 -9.03 19.20 -5.43
C ALA A 144 -9.04 17.87 -4.64
N THR A 145 -9.69 16.84 -5.18
CA THR A 145 -9.72 15.51 -4.52
C THR A 145 -9.64 14.37 -5.53
N LEU A 146 -9.03 13.27 -5.09
CA LEU A 146 -8.97 12.01 -5.83
C LEU A 146 -9.39 10.86 -4.92
N ASN A 147 -10.49 10.18 -5.28
CA ASN A 147 -10.91 8.94 -4.65
C ASN A 147 -10.79 7.78 -5.65
N MET A 148 -9.81 6.91 -5.45
CA MET A 148 -9.57 5.75 -6.33
C MET A 148 -10.47 4.55 -6.02
N ARG A 149 -11.34 4.65 -4.99
CA ARG A 149 -12.21 3.57 -4.53
C ARG A 149 -13.63 4.06 -4.29
N ASN A 150 -14.14 4.87 -5.23
CA ASN A 150 -15.50 5.40 -5.20
C ASN A 150 -16.52 4.32 -5.57
N LYS A 151 -17.71 4.36 -4.94
CA LYS A 151 -18.76 3.35 -5.04
C LYS A 151 -19.97 3.78 -5.87
N GLU A 152 -20.02 5.02 -6.34
CA GLU A 152 -21.19 5.59 -7.04
C GLU A 152 -21.60 4.79 -8.29
N LEU A 153 -20.65 4.15 -8.98
CA LEU A 153 -20.92 3.32 -10.15
C LEU A 153 -21.03 1.81 -9.84
N GLY A 154 -21.12 1.44 -8.55
CA GLY A 154 -21.18 0.08 -8.05
C GLY A 154 -19.90 -0.38 -7.34
N TRP A 155 -19.96 -1.59 -6.76
CA TRP A 155 -18.86 -2.18 -6.02
C TRP A 155 -18.66 -3.65 -6.38
N ASP A 156 -17.77 -3.90 -7.27
CA ASP A 156 -17.16 -5.19 -7.56
C ASP A 156 -15.79 -4.94 -8.20
N TRP A 157 -15.07 -6.03 -8.54
CA TRP A 157 -13.74 -5.91 -9.17
C TRP A 157 -13.70 -5.05 -10.44
N TYR A 158 -14.81 -4.93 -11.18
CA TYR A 158 -14.88 -4.18 -12.45
C TYR A 158 -15.54 -2.80 -12.31
N ASN A 159 -16.39 -2.61 -11.33
CA ASN A 159 -17.33 -1.49 -11.27
C ASN A 159 -16.94 -0.38 -10.28
N TYR A 160 -16.10 -0.65 -9.24
CA TYR A 160 -15.64 0.49 -8.46
C TYR A 160 -14.94 1.50 -9.35
N SER A 161 -14.99 2.77 -8.98
CA SER A 161 -14.60 3.87 -9.85
C SER A 161 -13.56 4.78 -9.22
N TRP A 162 -12.90 5.58 -10.04
CA TRP A 162 -12.22 6.79 -9.60
C TRP A 162 -13.19 7.95 -9.67
N LYS A 163 -13.16 8.80 -8.64
CA LYS A 163 -13.82 10.10 -8.63
C LYS A 163 -12.76 11.16 -8.47
N ILE A 164 -12.67 12.05 -9.46
CA ILE A 164 -11.80 13.23 -9.47
C ILE A 164 -12.69 14.44 -9.34
N GLN A 165 -12.39 15.33 -8.40
CA GLN A 165 -13.01 16.64 -8.29
C GLN A 165 -11.96 17.72 -8.54
N PHE A 166 -12.31 18.73 -9.31
CA PHE A 166 -11.44 19.86 -9.63
C PHE A 166 -11.80 21.08 -8.76
N GLU A 167 -10.86 22.01 -8.59
CA GLU A 167 -11.08 23.23 -7.81
C GLU A 167 -12.16 24.15 -8.42
N ASP A 168 -12.42 24.03 -9.72
CA ASP A 168 -13.51 24.75 -10.42
C ASP A 168 -14.92 24.19 -10.12
N GLY A 169 -15.02 23.18 -9.24
CA GLY A 169 -16.27 22.52 -8.85
C GLY A 169 -16.73 21.43 -9.84
N THR A 170 -16.08 21.27 -10.99
CA THR A 170 -16.37 20.18 -11.92
C THR A 170 -15.73 18.86 -11.44
N GLY A 171 -16.16 17.73 -12.02
CA GLY A 171 -15.60 16.44 -11.66
C GLY A 171 -15.76 15.38 -12.74
N LYS A 172 -15.05 14.27 -12.56
CA LYS A 172 -15.13 13.09 -13.44
C LYS A 172 -15.25 11.84 -12.57
N ILE A 173 -16.15 10.94 -12.96
CA ILE A 173 -16.24 9.60 -12.38
C ILE A 173 -16.06 8.59 -13.49
N GLU A 174 -15.16 7.62 -13.30
CA GLU A 174 -14.88 6.62 -14.32
C GLU A 174 -14.61 5.25 -13.68
N LYS A 175 -15.21 4.18 -14.26
CA LYS A 175 -15.00 2.81 -13.81
C LYS A 175 -13.52 2.43 -13.92
N GLN A 176 -12.99 1.77 -12.89
CA GLN A 176 -11.58 1.39 -12.85
C GLN A 176 -11.14 0.55 -14.07
N SER A 177 -12.04 -0.27 -14.60
CA SER A 177 -11.78 -1.09 -15.80
C SER A 177 -11.54 -0.30 -17.07
N LYS A 178 -11.95 0.98 -17.12
CA LYS A 178 -11.70 1.90 -18.24
C LYS A 178 -10.44 2.72 -18.07
N ILE A 179 -9.95 2.90 -16.85
CA ILE A 179 -8.79 3.75 -16.54
C ILE A 179 -7.49 3.07 -16.98
N PRO A 180 -6.72 3.65 -17.92
CA PRO A 180 -5.47 3.07 -18.43
C PRO A 180 -4.45 2.77 -17.33
N PHE A 181 -4.29 3.66 -16.35
CA PHE A 181 -3.44 3.45 -15.19
C PHE A 181 -3.84 2.19 -14.43
N MET A 182 -5.14 1.97 -14.17
CA MET A 182 -5.61 0.80 -13.45
C MET A 182 -5.46 -0.49 -14.25
N LYS A 183 -5.65 -0.45 -15.58
CA LYS A 183 -5.37 -1.60 -16.47
C LYS A 183 -3.91 -2.03 -16.37
N GLY A 184 -2.98 -1.10 -16.40
CA GLY A 184 -1.54 -1.37 -16.28
C GLY A 184 -1.15 -1.83 -14.88
N PHE A 185 -1.76 -1.26 -13.83
CA PHE A 185 -1.60 -1.69 -12.43
C PHE A 185 -2.06 -3.14 -12.23
N ALA A 186 -3.26 -3.48 -12.68
CA ALA A 186 -3.81 -4.84 -12.58
C ALA A 186 -3.00 -5.87 -13.38
N SER A 187 -2.39 -5.46 -14.49
CA SER A 187 -1.47 -6.27 -15.30
C SER A 187 -0.04 -6.32 -14.75
N ASN A 188 0.23 -5.72 -13.60
CA ASN A 188 1.53 -5.67 -12.94
C ASN A 188 2.65 -4.95 -13.73
N ILE A 189 2.36 -4.16 -14.75
CA ILE A 189 3.36 -3.66 -15.71
C ILE A 189 4.37 -2.73 -15.04
N PHE A 190 3.93 -1.89 -14.12
CA PHE A 190 4.76 -0.83 -13.53
C PHE A 190 4.79 -0.86 -11.99
N LEU A 191 4.73 -2.07 -11.43
CA LEU A 191 4.91 -2.22 -9.98
C LEU A 191 6.38 -2.06 -9.58
N ARG A 192 6.59 -1.70 -8.31
CA ARG A 192 7.91 -1.67 -7.69
C ARG A 192 8.59 -3.04 -7.83
N PRO A 193 9.89 -3.10 -8.17
CA PRO A 193 10.59 -4.37 -8.35
C PRO A 193 10.42 -5.36 -7.21
N SER A 194 10.45 -4.91 -5.95
CA SER A 194 10.26 -5.77 -4.78
C SER A 194 8.85 -6.38 -4.65
N CYS A 195 7.84 -5.81 -5.30
CA CYS A 195 6.48 -6.38 -5.28
C CYS A 195 6.39 -7.71 -6.03
N TYR A 196 7.32 -7.97 -6.95
CA TYR A 196 7.41 -9.24 -7.67
C TYR A 196 8.11 -10.36 -6.87
N ASN A 197 8.74 -10.02 -5.74
CA ASN A 197 9.37 -10.95 -4.81
C ASN A 197 9.18 -10.48 -3.37
N CYS A 198 7.91 -10.30 -2.98
CA CYS A 198 7.54 -9.66 -1.72
C CYS A 198 7.66 -10.62 -0.52
N ASN A 199 8.77 -10.55 0.21
CA ASN A 199 8.96 -11.35 1.42
C ASN A 199 8.02 -10.94 2.57
N SER A 200 7.55 -9.70 2.59
CA SER A 200 6.64 -9.22 3.64
C SER A 200 5.32 -9.99 3.70
N LYS A 201 4.87 -10.57 2.58
CA LYS A 201 3.66 -11.41 2.54
C LYS A 201 3.84 -12.76 3.23
N LYS A 202 5.06 -13.25 3.37
CA LYS A 202 5.38 -14.53 4.03
C LYS A 202 5.40 -14.40 5.56
N LYS A 203 5.70 -13.22 6.07
CA LYS A 203 5.77 -12.95 7.50
C LYS A 203 5.14 -11.59 7.80
N ARG A 204 4.04 -11.60 8.55
CA ARG A 204 3.29 -10.41 8.97
C ARG A 204 3.53 -10.15 10.44
N TYR A 205 3.62 -8.86 10.79
CA TYR A 205 3.70 -8.41 12.18
C TYR A 205 2.50 -7.55 12.57
N SER A 206 1.47 -7.47 11.71
CA SER A 206 0.22 -6.79 12.01
C SER A 206 -0.61 -7.55 13.03
N ASP A 207 -1.38 -6.82 13.83
CA ASP A 207 -2.39 -7.38 14.74
C ASP A 207 -3.66 -7.79 13.98
N ILE A 208 -4.01 -7.00 12.94
CA ILE A 208 -5.18 -7.21 12.10
C ILE A 208 -4.76 -7.04 10.63
N THR A 209 -5.23 -7.93 9.76
CA THR A 209 -5.15 -7.76 8.30
C THR A 209 -6.55 -7.53 7.75
N ILE A 210 -6.72 -6.50 6.93
CA ILE A 210 -8.00 -6.19 6.28
C ILE A 210 -7.86 -6.16 4.75
N GLY A 211 -8.94 -6.42 4.06
CA GLY A 211 -8.99 -6.36 2.60
C GLY A 211 -10.41 -6.48 2.05
N ASP A 212 -10.54 -6.44 0.74
CA ASP A 212 -11.80 -6.77 0.07
C ASP A 212 -12.08 -8.26 0.17
N PHE A 213 -13.34 -8.66 0.39
CA PHE A 213 -13.73 -10.07 0.31
C PHE A 213 -14.34 -10.37 -1.05
N TRP A 214 -13.53 -10.42 -2.08
CA TRP A 214 -13.98 -10.60 -3.47
C TRP A 214 -14.77 -11.88 -3.71
N GLY A 215 -14.53 -12.92 -2.94
CA GLY A 215 -15.20 -14.22 -3.05
C GLY A 215 -16.45 -14.40 -2.21
N ILE A 216 -16.97 -13.35 -1.56
CA ILE A 216 -18.10 -13.47 -0.61
C ILE A 216 -19.34 -14.14 -1.22
N THR A 217 -19.63 -13.91 -2.49
CA THR A 217 -20.78 -14.52 -3.20
C THR A 217 -20.63 -16.03 -3.43
N ASN A 218 -19.43 -16.58 -3.26
CA ASN A 218 -19.14 -18.01 -3.41
C ASN A 218 -19.08 -18.72 -2.06
N THR A 219 -19.45 -18.03 -0.98
CA THR A 219 -19.59 -18.60 0.36
C THR A 219 -21.07 -18.76 0.70
N ASN A 220 -21.36 -19.49 1.79
CA ASN A 220 -22.71 -19.61 2.33
C ASN A 220 -23.14 -18.37 3.15
N ILE A 221 -22.28 -17.37 3.29
CA ILE A 221 -22.54 -16.15 4.05
C ILE A 221 -23.42 -15.23 3.22
N LYS A 222 -24.60 -14.92 3.75
CA LYS A 222 -25.56 -14.00 3.12
C LYS A 222 -25.36 -12.58 3.69
N LEU A 223 -24.49 -11.82 3.07
CA LEU A 223 -24.26 -10.41 3.36
C LEU A 223 -24.64 -9.55 2.16
N ASP A 224 -25.10 -8.32 2.45
CA ASP A 224 -25.28 -7.32 1.40
C ASP A 224 -23.93 -6.87 0.87
N ASN A 225 -23.60 -7.24 -0.39
CA ASN A 225 -22.32 -6.91 -1.02
C ASN A 225 -22.39 -5.69 -1.95
N ARG A 226 -23.53 -5.01 -2.08
CA ARG A 226 -23.71 -3.87 -3.01
C ARG A 226 -22.72 -2.76 -2.79
N TYR A 227 -22.27 -2.54 -1.55
CA TYR A 227 -21.31 -1.53 -1.16
C TYR A 227 -19.99 -2.12 -0.67
N GLY A 228 -19.74 -3.40 -0.93
CA GLY A 228 -18.57 -4.15 -0.53
C GLY A 228 -18.67 -4.82 0.83
N VAL A 229 -17.97 -5.93 0.95
CA VAL A 229 -17.73 -6.68 2.20
C VAL A 229 -16.22 -6.77 2.38
N SER A 230 -15.72 -6.46 3.56
CA SER A 230 -14.32 -6.63 3.92
C SER A 230 -14.07 -8.02 4.51
N CYS A 231 -12.91 -8.58 4.23
CA CYS A 231 -12.35 -9.64 5.06
C CYS A 231 -11.50 -9.05 6.18
N ILE A 232 -11.58 -9.67 7.35
CA ILE A 232 -10.78 -9.36 8.53
C ILE A 232 -10.07 -10.64 8.95
N ILE A 233 -8.75 -10.56 9.14
CA ILE A 233 -7.93 -11.66 9.67
C ILE A 233 -7.30 -11.15 10.97
N VAL A 234 -7.61 -11.81 12.07
CA VAL A 234 -7.07 -11.48 13.40
C VAL A 234 -5.80 -12.28 13.62
N ASN A 235 -4.67 -11.59 13.72
CA ASN A 235 -3.35 -12.20 13.79
C ASN A 235 -2.83 -12.35 15.24
N THR A 236 -3.31 -11.50 16.17
CA THR A 236 -2.85 -11.48 17.57
C THR A 236 -4.02 -11.30 18.55
N LYS A 237 -3.78 -11.56 19.84
CA LYS A 237 -4.76 -11.30 20.91
C LYS A 237 -5.13 -9.81 21.01
N LYS A 238 -4.17 -8.91 20.76
CA LYS A 238 -4.41 -7.46 20.72
C LYS A 238 -5.33 -7.09 19.55
N GLY A 239 -5.14 -7.70 18.39
CA GLY A 239 -6.05 -7.56 17.25
C GLY A 239 -7.47 -8.06 17.56
N GLU A 240 -7.59 -9.18 18.30
CA GLU A 240 -8.89 -9.71 18.73
C GLU A 240 -9.63 -8.70 19.63
N ILE A 241 -8.96 -8.17 20.67
CA ILE A 241 -9.52 -7.12 21.52
C ILE A 241 -9.97 -5.89 20.70
N GLY A 242 -9.16 -5.50 19.69
CA GLY A 242 -9.47 -4.40 18.81
C GLY A 242 -10.77 -4.64 18.02
N ILE A 243 -10.94 -5.84 17.44
CA ILE A 243 -12.15 -6.21 16.69
C ILE A 243 -13.36 -6.36 17.62
N ASP A 244 -13.20 -7.05 18.76
CA ASP A 244 -14.29 -7.25 19.72
C ASP A 244 -14.89 -5.91 20.19
N SER A 245 -14.07 -4.87 20.31
CA SER A 245 -14.51 -3.52 20.72
C SER A 245 -15.40 -2.79 19.72
N ILE A 246 -15.49 -3.26 18.48
CA ILE A 246 -16.27 -2.64 17.39
C ILE A 246 -17.35 -3.55 16.82
N ILE A 247 -17.46 -4.80 17.27
CA ILE A 247 -18.50 -5.75 16.83
C ILE A 247 -19.91 -5.13 16.82
N PRO A 248 -20.34 -4.35 17.83
CA PRO A 248 -21.67 -3.74 17.83
C PRO A 248 -21.95 -2.81 16.65
N LEU A 249 -20.90 -2.27 16.02
CA LEU A 249 -20.97 -1.35 14.88
C LEU A 249 -20.90 -2.05 13.52
N LEU A 250 -20.75 -3.38 13.51
CA LEU A 250 -20.55 -4.19 12.31
C LEU A 250 -21.66 -5.21 12.11
N ASP A 251 -22.00 -5.47 10.85
CA ASP A 251 -22.53 -6.74 10.43
C ASP A 251 -21.35 -7.66 10.13
N ILE A 252 -21.15 -8.66 10.96
CA ILE A 252 -19.95 -9.49 11.00
C ILE A 252 -20.32 -10.98 11.09
N TYR A 253 -19.63 -11.80 10.29
CA TYR A 253 -19.80 -13.25 10.24
C TYR A 253 -18.44 -13.93 10.23
N GLU A 254 -18.30 -14.98 11.01
CA GLU A 254 -17.09 -15.79 11.00
C GLU A 254 -16.96 -16.55 9.67
N THR A 255 -15.75 -16.69 9.16
CA THR A 255 -15.43 -17.39 7.92
C THR A 255 -14.09 -18.10 8.03
N ASP A 256 -13.82 -19.01 7.10
CA ASP A 256 -12.55 -19.70 7.04
C ASP A 256 -11.48 -18.87 6.30
N TYR A 257 -10.24 -19.03 6.74
CA TYR A 257 -9.10 -18.42 6.06
C TYR A 257 -8.99 -18.83 4.60
N SER A 258 -9.36 -20.08 4.27
CA SER A 258 -9.39 -20.63 2.91
C SER A 258 -10.34 -19.87 2.00
N ASP A 259 -11.50 -19.41 2.49
CA ASP A 259 -12.48 -18.66 1.73
C ASP A 259 -11.94 -17.29 1.33
N ILE A 260 -11.24 -16.64 2.27
CA ILE A 260 -10.57 -15.37 2.00
C ILE A 260 -9.44 -15.57 0.97
N LEU A 261 -8.58 -16.58 1.18
CA LEU A 261 -7.42 -16.84 0.35
C LEU A 261 -7.78 -17.19 -1.09
N ALA A 262 -8.86 -17.93 -1.31
CA ALA A 262 -9.30 -18.39 -2.63
C ALA A 262 -9.45 -17.23 -3.64
N TYR A 263 -9.90 -16.07 -3.18
CA TYR A 263 -10.14 -14.89 -4.01
C TYR A 263 -9.22 -13.70 -3.68
N ASN A 264 -8.29 -13.88 -2.73
CA ASN A 264 -7.28 -12.90 -2.36
C ASN A 264 -5.86 -13.49 -2.43
N PRO A 265 -5.39 -13.96 -3.61
CA PRO A 265 -4.07 -14.57 -3.74
C PRO A 265 -2.94 -13.61 -3.34
N SER A 266 -3.18 -12.29 -3.41
CA SER A 266 -2.24 -11.26 -2.95
C SER A 266 -1.98 -11.27 -1.44
N LEU A 267 -2.76 -12.03 -0.67
CA LEU A 267 -2.54 -12.23 0.75
C LEU A 267 -1.19 -12.91 1.04
N ILE A 268 -0.82 -13.91 0.23
CA ILE A 268 0.41 -14.70 0.39
C ILE A 268 1.34 -14.67 -0.83
N ASN A 269 0.79 -14.44 -2.04
CA ASN A 269 1.56 -14.50 -3.27
C ASN A 269 2.04 -13.11 -3.71
N SER A 270 3.28 -13.03 -4.17
CA SER A 270 3.80 -11.86 -4.87
C SER A 270 3.12 -11.68 -6.23
N SER A 271 3.04 -10.45 -6.69
CA SER A 271 2.60 -10.17 -8.07
C SER A 271 3.55 -10.79 -9.08
N ARG A 272 3.03 -11.28 -10.20
CA ARG A 272 3.86 -11.85 -11.26
C ARG A 272 4.50 -10.73 -12.07
N ARG A 273 5.83 -10.82 -12.30
CA ARG A 273 6.54 -9.85 -13.13
C ARG A 273 6.26 -10.12 -14.61
N PRO A 274 5.70 -9.15 -15.37
CA PRO A 274 5.48 -9.32 -16.80
C PRO A 274 6.77 -9.07 -17.60
N TYR A 275 6.96 -9.82 -18.67
CA TYR A 275 8.07 -9.65 -19.62
C TYR A 275 8.14 -8.23 -20.18
N ASN A 276 6.98 -7.66 -20.50
CA ASN A 276 6.87 -6.35 -21.15
C ASN A 276 7.19 -5.15 -20.24
N ARG A 277 7.46 -5.37 -18.95
CA ARG A 277 7.82 -4.30 -18.00
C ARG A 277 9.02 -3.46 -18.46
N ILE A 278 10.07 -4.13 -18.95
CA ILE A 278 11.29 -3.45 -19.42
C ILE A 278 10.96 -2.58 -20.64
N MET A 279 10.22 -3.12 -21.60
CA MET A 279 9.78 -2.38 -22.78
C MET A 279 8.95 -1.14 -22.39
N PHE A 280 8.05 -1.29 -21.40
CA PHE A 280 7.23 -0.20 -20.90
C PHE A 280 8.08 0.95 -20.37
N PHE A 281 9.00 0.69 -19.44
CA PHE A 281 9.83 1.74 -18.85
C PHE A 281 10.84 2.36 -19.82
N ASN A 282 11.33 1.61 -20.81
CA ASN A 282 12.21 2.15 -21.86
C ASN A 282 11.49 3.14 -22.80
N ASN A 283 10.16 3.08 -22.86
CA ASN A 283 9.37 3.92 -23.76
C ASN A 283 8.52 4.98 -23.04
N ILE A 284 8.45 4.99 -21.71
CA ILE A 284 7.58 5.92 -20.95
C ILE A 284 7.90 7.40 -21.23
N ASN A 285 9.18 7.73 -21.46
CA ASN A 285 9.59 9.11 -21.77
C ASN A 285 9.42 9.50 -23.24
N LYS A 286 9.08 8.52 -24.11
CA LYS A 286 8.96 8.70 -25.56
C LYS A 286 7.52 8.60 -26.03
N CYS A 287 6.59 8.41 -25.11
CA CYS A 287 5.18 8.17 -25.41
C CYS A 287 4.33 9.25 -24.75
N ASP A 288 3.51 9.92 -25.52
CA ASP A 288 2.64 11.00 -25.02
C ASP A 288 1.38 10.46 -24.34
N SER A 289 1.07 9.16 -24.50
CA SER A 289 -0.11 8.52 -23.94
C SER A 289 0.23 7.25 -23.15
N ILE A 290 -0.11 7.25 -21.87
CA ILE A 290 -0.03 6.06 -21.00
C ILE A 290 -0.97 4.95 -21.52
N GLU A 291 -2.14 5.31 -22.07
CA GLU A 291 -3.10 4.35 -22.61
C GLU A 291 -2.48 3.49 -23.72
N LEU A 292 -1.93 4.14 -24.74
CA LEU A 292 -1.27 3.43 -25.86
C LEU A 292 -0.12 2.54 -25.39
N LEU A 293 0.64 3.01 -24.40
CA LEU A 293 1.77 2.25 -23.88
C LEU A 293 1.31 1.03 -23.07
N VAL A 294 0.26 1.17 -22.27
CA VAL A 294 -0.37 0.07 -21.51
C VAL A 294 -1.02 -0.94 -22.46
N GLU A 295 -1.73 -0.48 -23.47
CA GLU A 295 -2.32 -1.36 -24.49
C GLU A 295 -1.26 -2.17 -25.23
N LYS A 296 -0.18 -1.52 -25.65
CA LYS A 296 0.95 -2.19 -26.31
C LYS A 296 1.59 -3.23 -25.39
N ALA A 297 1.75 -2.90 -24.10
CA ALA A 297 2.31 -3.82 -23.12
C ALA A 297 1.36 -4.98 -22.79
N ASN A 298 0.04 -4.78 -22.88
CA ASN A 298 -0.96 -5.82 -22.62
C ASN A 298 -1.26 -6.69 -23.85
N LYS A 299 -0.90 -6.25 -25.07
CA LYS A 299 -1.05 -7.10 -26.27
C LYS A 299 -0.20 -8.37 -26.10
N SER A 300 -0.86 -9.50 -25.95
CA SER A 300 -0.21 -10.80 -25.80
C SER A 300 -0.37 -11.62 -27.08
N ASN A 301 0.72 -12.12 -27.63
CA ASN A 301 0.75 -13.19 -28.63
C ASN A 301 1.27 -14.48 -27.99
N GLY A 302 1.32 -15.57 -28.73
CA GLY A 302 1.84 -16.85 -28.21
C GLY A 302 3.25 -16.73 -27.63
N TYR A 303 4.11 -15.93 -28.25
CA TYR A 303 5.48 -15.67 -27.81
C TYR A 303 5.50 -14.95 -26.43
N THR A 304 4.72 -13.88 -26.27
CA THR A 304 4.67 -13.13 -24.98
C THR A 304 4.11 -13.98 -23.83
N LYS A 305 3.18 -14.92 -24.10
CA LYS A 305 2.68 -15.85 -23.10
C LYS A 305 3.79 -16.79 -22.61
N ILE A 306 4.58 -17.35 -23.54
CA ILE A 306 5.73 -18.22 -23.23
C ILE A 306 6.80 -17.41 -22.49
N ALA A 307 7.16 -16.23 -23.00
CA ALA A 307 8.13 -15.34 -22.37
C ALA A 307 7.73 -14.96 -20.94
N ASN A 308 6.47 -14.59 -20.68
CA ASN A 308 5.96 -14.29 -19.34
C ASN A 308 6.08 -15.51 -18.40
N LYS A 309 5.80 -16.71 -18.88
CA LYS A 309 5.95 -17.95 -18.10
C LYS A 309 7.40 -18.22 -17.74
N LEU A 310 8.32 -18.06 -18.69
CA LEU A 310 9.76 -18.24 -18.48
C LEU A 310 10.33 -17.17 -17.55
N TYR A 311 10.01 -15.90 -17.78
CA TYR A 311 10.43 -14.77 -16.93
C TYR A 311 10.02 -14.95 -15.46
N SER A 312 8.76 -15.35 -15.25
CA SER A 312 8.23 -15.61 -13.91
C SER A 312 8.90 -16.83 -13.27
N LYS A 313 9.09 -17.93 -14.02
CA LYS A 313 9.65 -19.19 -13.50
C LYS A 313 11.14 -19.07 -13.17
N LEU A 314 11.89 -18.37 -14.00
CA LEU A 314 13.36 -18.25 -13.88
C LEU A 314 13.78 -17.00 -13.11
N ASN A 315 12.83 -16.19 -12.62
CA ASN A 315 13.07 -14.93 -11.93
C ASN A 315 14.07 -14.02 -12.68
N LEU A 316 13.92 -13.96 -14.01
CA LEU A 316 14.79 -13.19 -14.90
C LEU A 316 14.53 -11.69 -14.75
N GLY A 317 15.50 -10.88 -15.16
CA GLY A 317 15.36 -9.43 -15.25
C GLY A 317 15.51 -8.71 -13.91
N LYS A 318 16.35 -9.20 -12.99
CA LYS A 318 16.74 -8.46 -11.78
C LYS A 318 17.31 -7.10 -12.17
N ILE A 319 16.88 -6.05 -11.46
CA ILE A 319 17.26 -4.67 -11.75
C ILE A 319 18.38 -4.25 -10.79
N SER A 320 19.53 -3.87 -11.36
CA SER A 320 20.66 -3.35 -10.60
C SER A 320 20.32 -2.03 -9.91
N THR A 321 21.01 -1.74 -8.81
CA THR A 321 20.96 -0.43 -8.12
C THR A 321 22.07 0.52 -8.59
N SER A 322 22.86 0.14 -9.60
CA SER A 322 24.02 0.93 -10.08
C SER A 322 23.63 2.32 -10.62
N ASP A 323 22.42 2.51 -11.08
CA ASP A 323 21.89 3.82 -11.52
C ASP A 323 21.65 4.81 -10.37
N LEU A 324 21.60 4.34 -9.12
CA LEU A 324 21.34 5.14 -7.94
C LEU A 324 22.61 5.78 -7.33
N THR A 325 23.78 5.14 -7.52
CA THR A 325 25.08 5.54 -6.93
C THR A 325 26.02 6.06 -8.00
N LYS A 326 25.74 7.26 -8.52
CA LYS A 326 26.59 7.92 -9.54
C LYS A 326 27.76 8.72 -8.95
N LYS A 327 27.73 9.01 -7.65
CA LYS A 327 28.80 9.77 -6.96
C LYS A 327 29.73 8.83 -6.22
N SER A 328 31.04 9.13 -6.24
CA SER A 328 32.01 8.50 -5.33
C SER A 328 31.60 8.77 -3.88
N GLY A 329 31.77 7.79 -2.99
CA GLY A 329 31.39 7.93 -1.58
C GLY A 329 29.94 7.58 -1.24
N GLU A 330 29.19 6.98 -2.16
CA GLU A 330 27.82 6.49 -1.94
C GLU A 330 27.72 4.99 -2.16
N ARG A 331 26.88 4.31 -1.37
CA ARG A 331 26.49 2.90 -1.60
C ARG A 331 25.01 2.66 -1.38
N THR A 332 24.46 1.63 -2.00
CA THR A 332 23.12 1.07 -1.69
C THR A 332 23.26 -0.04 -0.66
N MET A 333 22.16 -0.34 0.08
CA MET A 333 22.10 -1.51 0.97
C MET A 333 22.08 -2.82 0.18
N TYR A 334 21.49 -2.81 -1.01
CA TYR A 334 21.28 -3.99 -1.86
C TYR A 334 21.82 -3.76 -3.26
N LYS A 335 22.36 -4.83 -3.86
CA LYS A 335 22.84 -4.80 -5.26
C LYS A 335 21.69 -4.79 -6.28
N ILE A 336 20.51 -5.27 -5.88
CA ILE A 336 19.32 -5.38 -6.73
C ILE A 336 18.10 -4.71 -6.08
N LYS A 337 17.27 -4.07 -6.91
CA LYS A 337 16.10 -3.29 -6.47
C LYS A 337 14.99 -4.13 -5.86
N GLU A 338 14.89 -5.39 -6.24
CA GLU A 338 13.93 -6.37 -5.72
C GLU A 338 14.06 -6.59 -4.20
N ASN A 339 15.22 -6.34 -3.64
CA ASN A 339 15.47 -6.54 -2.20
C ASN A 339 15.08 -5.33 -1.34
N CYS A 340 14.52 -4.25 -1.94
CA CYS A 340 14.14 -3.05 -1.21
C CYS A 340 12.68 -2.69 -1.42
N THR A 341 11.87 -2.81 -0.38
CA THR A 341 10.44 -2.42 -0.41
C THR A 341 10.20 -0.92 -0.31
N GLY A 342 11.23 -0.14 0.04
CA GLY A 342 11.09 1.31 0.25
C GLY A 342 10.32 1.67 1.52
N CYS A 343 10.32 0.82 2.54
CA CYS A 343 9.64 1.09 3.81
C CYS A 343 10.32 2.16 4.68
N MET A 344 11.53 2.57 4.35
CA MET A 344 12.34 3.63 5.00
C MET A 344 12.76 3.37 6.46
N ALA A 345 12.56 2.17 7.01
CA ALA A 345 13.00 1.82 8.37
C ALA A 345 14.51 2.05 8.59
N CYS A 346 15.32 1.76 7.56
CA CYS A 346 16.77 2.00 7.59
C CYS A 346 17.15 3.49 7.67
N ASN A 347 16.37 4.37 7.05
CA ASN A 347 16.55 5.82 7.14
C ASN A 347 16.25 6.30 8.56
N SER A 348 15.11 5.88 9.13
CA SER A 348 14.67 6.27 10.48
C SER A 348 15.61 5.80 11.58
N VAL A 349 16.18 4.59 11.48
CA VAL A 349 17.04 4.04 12.54
C VAL A 349 18.46 4.60 12.54
N CYS A 350 18.88 5.33 11.49
CA CYS A 350 20.25 5.76 11.32
C CYS A 350 20.65 6.93 12.28
N PRO A 351 21.48 6.70 13.32
CA PRO A 351 21.81 7.72 14.31
C PRO A 351 22.64 8.87 13.74
N LYS A 352 23.35 8.63 12.62
CA LYS A 352 24.16 9.64 11.91
C LYS A 352 23.44 10.27 10.73
N LYS A 353 22.15 9.90 10.50
CA LYS A 353 21.38 10.35 9.33
C LYS A 353 22.17 10.22 8.02
N ALA A 354 22.94 9.14 7.92
CA ALA A 354 23.82 8.85 6.79
C ALA A 354 23.06 8.31 5.57
N ILE A 355 21.74 8.11 5.67
CA ILE A 355 20.92 7.49 4.63
C ILE A 355 20.01 8.55 4.01
N ALA A 356 20.31 8.92 2.77
CA ALA A 356 19.45 9.76 1.94
C ALA A 356 18.50 8.91 1.10
N ILE A 357 17.43 9.52 0.59
CA ILE A 357 16.47 8.86 -0.30
C ILE A 357 16.65 9.42 -1.70
N LYS A 358 16.87 8.54 -2.68
CA LYS A 358 16.93 8.90 -4.10
C LYS A 358 15.92 8.09 -4.90
N CYS A 359 15.25 8.76 -5.85
CA CYS A 359 14.35 8.08 -6.78
C CYS A 359 15.12 7.67 -8.05
N ASP A 360 14.81 6.49 -8.55
CA ASP A 360 15.35 5.97 -9.80
C ASP A 360 14.62 6.50 -11.03
N ASN A 361 15.08 6.11 -12.22
CA ASN A 361 14.48 6.51 -13.49
C ASN A 361 13.06 5.95 -13.71
N GLU A 362 12.66 4.94 -12.93
CA GLU A 362 11.31 4.39 -12.96
C GLU A 362 10.36 5.09 -11.97
N GLY A 363 10.87 6.00 -11.12
CA GLY A 363 10.09 6.76 -10.13
C GLY A 363 9.91 6.05 -8.79
N PHE A 364 10.77 5.09 -8.45
CA PHE A 364 10.80 4.45 -7.14
C PHE A 364 11.95 4.97 -6.29
N CYS A 365 11.68 5.24 -5.02
CA CYS A 365 12.68 5.79 -4.10
C CYS A 365 13.41 4.68 -3.33
N TYR A 366 14.73 4.85 -3.17
CA TYR A 366 15.64 3.90 -2.52
C TYR A 366 16.58 4.60 -1.54
N PRO A 367 16.96 3.93 -0.44
CA PRO A 367 17.93 4.45 0.51
C PRO A 367 19.35 4.38 -0.07
N ILE A 368 20.07 5.48 0.02
CA ILE A 368 21.48 5.63 -0.38
C ILE A 368 22.30 6.02 0.83
N ILE A 369 23.35 5.29 1.10
CA ILE A 369 24.23 5.48 2.26
C ILE A 369 25.42 6.35 1.86
N SER A 370 25.61 7.48 2.54
CA SER A 370 26.85 8.28 2.48
C SER A 370 27.94 7.58 3.27
N LEU A 371 29.04 7.22 2.61
CA LEU A 371 30.18 6.55 3.27
C LEU A 371 30.92 7.52 4.22
N GLU A 372 30.92 8.80 3.92
CA GLU A 372 31.51 9.85 4.77
C GLU A 372 30.83 9.94 6.15
N LYS A 373 29.48 9.81 6.18
CA LYS A 373 28.67 9.90 7.41
C LYS A 373 28.48 8.55 8.10
N CYS A 374 28.69 7.46 7.40
CA CYS A 374 28.39 6.10 7.89
C CYS A 374 29.46 5.60 8.85
N ILE A 375 29.05 5.27 10.07
CA ILE A 375 29.92 4.67 11.11
C ILE A 375 29.90 3.13 11.11
N ASN A 376 29.33 2.50 10.11
CA ASN A 376 29.23 1.04 9.94
C ASN A 376 28.61 0.27 11.14
N CYS A 377 27.65 0.86 11.85
CA CYS A 377 27.01 0.26 13.05
C CYS A 377 26.07 -0.91 12.75
N GLY A 378 25.71 -1.17 11.48
CA GLY A 378 24.83 -2.27 11.05
C GLY A 378 23.34 -2.12 11.38
N LEU A 379 22.88 -1.06 12.05
CA LEU A 379 21.48 -0.88 12.45
C LEU A 379 20.52 -0.88 11.26
N CYS A 380 20.92 -0.30 10.13
CA CYS A 380 20.11 -0.26 8.92
C CYS A 380 19.84 -1.66 8.32
N GLU A 381 20.78 -2.59 8.49
CA GLU A 381 20.62 -3.99 8.07
C GLU A 381 19.73 -4.75 9.05
N LYS A 382 19.94 -4.53 10.37
CA LYS A 382 19.17 -5.17 11.44
C LYS A 382 17.69 -4.80 11.39
N VAL A 383 17.35 -3.54 11.09
CA VAL A 383 15.98 -3.04 11.04
C VAL A 383 15.24 -3.46 9.77
N CYS A 384 15.94 -3.93 8.76
CA CYS A 384 15.32 -4.20 7.46
C CYS A 384 14.38 -5.42 7.51
N PRO A 385 13.09 -5.27 7.14
CA PRO A 385 12.14 -6.38 7.15
C PRO A 385 12.36 -7.39 6.02
N GLN A 386 13.33 -7.14 5.14
CA GLN A 386 13.70 -8.06 4.06
C GLN A 386 14.85 -9.01 4.44
N ASN A 387 15.48 -8.75 5.57
CA ASN A 387 16.51 -9.62 6.17
C ASN A 387 15.90 -10.62 7.14
#